data_f1b820915e422cd8197b8a7c049fe8e4
#
_entry.id   f1b820915e422cd8197b8a7c049fe8e4
#
_cell.length_a   1.000
_cell.length_b   1.000
_cell.length_c   1.000
_cell.angle_alpha   90.00
_cell.angle_beta   90.00
_cell.angle_gamma   90.00
#
_symmetry.space_group_name_H-M   'P 1'
#
loop_
_entity.id
_entity.type
_entity.pdbx_description
1 polymer ?
#
loop_
_entity_poly.entity_id
_entity_poly.type
_entity_poly.pdbx_seq_one_letter_code
_entity_poly.pdbx_strand_id
1 'polypeptide(L)'
;MKKRYSRVLTIAGSDSGGGAGIQADIKAISAMGCYAASAITAVTVQNTLGVQGVHPVPLDILEGQIEAVLSDIGADAIKIGMLHSAEVVNLVADMLEKYRIRNVVLDPVMVSTSGHRLIEKEAVEVIQTRLIPLSRVITPNIPEAEILTGQRIGSESDFEGAARSLSDEGRISVFLKAGHLEGESLVDYFYNAEDDTMVRLPSRRIMTKNTHGTGCTLSSAFAAALAKGEELNSAAVSAKAYIEQAIISGAEYQIGGGHGPVNHFFDVRG
;
A
#
# COMPACT_ATOMS: atom_id res chain seq x y z
N MET A 1 2.48 9.48 -32.99
CA MET A 1 2.50 8.36 -32.04
C MET A 1 1.28 8.47 -31.12
N LYS A 2 0.59 7.35 -30.81
CA LYS A 2 -0.49 7.37 -29.79
C LYS A 2 0.14 7.58 -28.42
N LYS A 3 -0.46 8.47 -27.59
CA LYS A 3 -0.08 8.66 -26.18
C LYS A 3 -0.38 7.36 -25.41
N ARG A 4 0.51 6.93 -24.54
CA ARG A 4 0.33 5.76 -23.69
C ARG A 4 0.32 6.21 -22.22
N TYR A 5 -0.68 5.77 -21.45
CA TYR A 5 -0.70 5.92 -20.00
C TYR A 5 0.27 4.93 -19.35
N SER A 6 0.92 5.35 -18.28
CA SER A 6 1.45 4.39 -17.29
C SER A 6 0.29 3.75 -16.56
N ARG A 7 0.31 2.42 -16.43
CA ARG A 7 -0.83 1.62 -15.95
C ARG A 7 -0.47 0.95 -14.63
N VAL A 8 -1.35 1.06 -13.65
CA VAL A 8 -1.22 0.39 -12.36
C VAL A 8 -2.45 -0.47 -12.13
N LEU A 9 -2.23 -1.77 -11.85
CA LEU A 9 -3.26 -2.66 -11.34
C LEU A 9 -3.20 -2.64 -9.82
N THR A 10 -4.31 -2.31 -9.14
CA THR A 10 -4.45 -2.57 -7.70
C THR A 10 -5.18 -3.88 -7.46
N ILE A 11 -4.64 -4.71 -6.56
CA ILE A 11 -5.24 -5.97 -6.09
C ILE A 11 -5.48 -5.81 -4.60
N ALA A 12 -6.73 -5.53 -4.20
CA ALA A 12 -7.06 -5.24 -2.81
C ALA A 12 -8.56 -5.36 -2.53
N GLY A 13 -8.93 -5.26 -1.26
CA GLY A 13 -10.33 -5.16 -0.84
C GLY A 13 -10.95 -3.81 -1.21
N SER A 14 -12.29 -3.81 -1.34
CA SER A 14 -13.10 -2.63 -1.62
C SER A 14 -13.61 -2.01 -0.31
N ASP A 15 -13.34 -0.73 -0.08
CA ASP A 15 -13.89 0.07 1.04
C ASP A 15 -15.11 0.87 0.57
N SER A 16 -16.32 0.48 1.01
CA SER A 16 -17.57 1.20 0.67
C SER A 16 -17.59 2.65 1.17
N GLY A 17 -16.82 2.98 2.21
CA GLY A 17 -16.63 4.35 2.69
C GLY A 17 -15.74 5.20 1.78
N GLY A 18 -15.00 4.57 0.87
CA GLY A 18 -14.21 5.22 -0.16
C GLY A 18 -12.88 5.81 0.30
N GLY A 19 -12.48 5.59 1.56
CA GLY A 19 -11.27 6.19 2.14
C GLY A 19 -10.02 5.32 2.04
N ALA A 20 -10.17 4.00 1.89
CA ALA A 20 -9.09 3.03 1.81
C ALA A 20 -9.33 2.03 0.67
N GLY A 21 -8.58 0.91 0.66
CA GLY A 21 -8.73 -0.16 -0.32
C GLY A 21 -8.60 0.33 -1.76
N ILE A 22 -9.23 -0.39 -2.69
CA ILE A 22 -9.16 -0.03 -4.12
C ILE A 22 -9.65 1.39 -4.41
N GLN A 23 -10.54 1.94 -3.60
CA GLN A 23 -11.05 3.30 -3.79
C GLN A 23 -9.96 4.35 -3.53
N ALA A 24 -9.20 4.22 -2.45
CA ALA A 24 -8.04 5.07 -2.20
C ALA A 24 -6.96 4.84 -3.26
N ASP A 25 -6.71 3.59 -3.64
CA ASP A 25 -5.71 3.22 -4.63
C ASP A 25 -6.01 3.87 -5.98
N ILE A 26 -7.24 3.71 -6.51
CA ILE A 26 -7.66 4.30 -7.78
C ILE A 26 -7.52 5.82 -7.73
N LYS A 27 -7.95 6.46 -6.64
CA LYS A 27 -7.84 7.92 -6.46
C LYS A 27 -6.39 8.38 -6.49
N ALA A 28 -5.50 7.72 -5.72
CA ALA A 28 -4.09 8.09 -5.65
C ALA A 28 -3.37 7.86 -6.99
N ILE A 29 -3.57 6.68 -7.60
CA ILE A 29 -2.99 6.34 -8.90
C ILE A 29 -3.43 7.33 -9.98
N SER A 30 -4.73 7.68 -10.01
CA SER A 30 -5.28 8.62 -10.98
C SER A 30 -4.78 10.05 -10.74
N ALA A 31 -4.72 10.50 -9.49
CA ALA A 31 -4.19 11.82 -9.14
C ALA A 31 -2.69 11.94 -9.49
N MET A 32 -1.93 10.84 -9.42
CA MET A 32 -0.53 10.76 -9.87
C MET A 32 -0.40 10.66 -11.41
N GLY A 33 -1.50 10.76 -12.17
CA GLY A 33 -1.51 10.80 -13.64
C GLY A 33 -1.39 9.43 -14.33
N CYS A 34 -1.65 8.32 -13.62
CA CYS A 34 -1.64 6.97 -14.16
C CYS A 34 -3.06 6.45 -14.45
N TYR A 35 -3.17 5.47 -15.33
CA TYR A 35 -4.39 4.68 -15.50
C TYR A 35 -4.48 3.62 -14.40
N ALA A 36 -5.58 3.61 -13.66
CA ALA A 36 -5.84 2.65 -12.58
C ALA A 36 -6.80 1.56 -13.05
N ALA A 37 -6.37 0.30 -12.96
CA ALA A 37 -7.21 -0.88 -13.04
C ALA A 37 -7.31 -1.55 -11.67
N SER A 38 -8.30 -2.40 -11.43
CA SER A 38 -8.48 -3.05 -10.13
C SER A 38 -8.91 -4.52 -10.26
N ALA A 39 -8.41 -5.35 -9.32
CA ALA A 39 -8.95 -6.67 -9.01
C ALA A 39 -9.34 -6.69 -7.52
N ILE A 40 -10.61 -7.00 -7.25
CA ILE A 40 -11.20 -6.89 -5.92
C ILE A 40 -11.08 -8.24 -5.21
N THR A 41 -10.42 -8.26 -4.04
CA THR A 41 -10.23 -9.47 -3.23
C THR A 41 -11.39 -9.74 -2.29
N ALA A 42 -12.03 -8.68 -1.79
CA ALA A 42 -13.20 -8.74 -0.92
C ALA A 42 -14.00 -7.44 -0.99
N VAL A 43 -15.28 -7.50 -0.75
CA VAL A 43 -16.17 -6.34 -0.58
C VAL A 43 -16.42 -6.13 0.91
N THR A 44 -16.22 -4.91 1.41
CA THR A 44 -16.48 -4.60 2.81
C THR A 44 -17.75 -3.78 3.00
N VAL A 45 -18.40 -3.96 4.14
CA VAL A 45 -19.39 -3.04 4.69
C VAL A 45 -18.64 -2.15 5.67
N GLN A 46 -18.23 -0.99 5.20
CA GLN A 46 -17.30 -0.13 5.92
C GLN A 46 -17.66 1.35 5.77
N ASN A 47 -17.41 2.11 6.82
CA ASN A 47 -17.51 3.55 6.86
C ASN A 47 -16.43 4.14 7.78
N THR A 48 -16.52 5.44 8.13
CA THR A 48 -15.52 6.11 8.99
C THR A 48 -15.49 5.58 10.42
N LEU A 49 -16.50 4.84 10.87
CA LEU A 49 -16.59 4.25 12.22
C LEU A 49 -15.93 2.87 12.28
N GLY A 50 -15.75 2.19 11.14
CA GLY A 50 -15.07 0.89 11.07
C GLY A 50 -15.68 -0.08 10.06
N VAL A 51 -15.17 -1.33 10.11
CA VAL A 51 -15.59 -2.45 9.27
C VAL A 51 -16.70 -3.23 10.00
N GLN A 52 -17.86 -3.37 9.37
CA GLN A 52 -19.02 -4.07 9.90
C GLN A 52 -19.20 -5.47 9.27
N GLY A 53 -18.63 -5.68 8.09
CA GLY A 53 -18.70 -6.96 7.38
C GLY A 53 -17.69 -7.04 6.25
N VAL A 54 -17.28 -8.26 5.94
CA VAL A 54 -16.37 -8.57 4.82
C VAL A 54 -16.94 -9.75 4.05
N HIS A 55 -17.07 -9.63 2.74
CA HIS A 55 -17.46 -10.71 1.85
C HIS A 55 -16.34 -10.99 0.85
N PRO A 56 -15.65 -12.14 0.95
CA PRO A 56 -14.62 -12.54 -0.01
C PRO A 56 -15.18 -12.66 -1.43
N VAL A 57 -14.40 -12.22 -2.40
CA VAL A 57 -14.70 -12.52 -3.81
C VAL A 57 -14.23 -13.97 -4.08
N PRO A 58 -15.04 -14.80 -4.79
CA PRO A 58 -14.63 -16.15 -5.16
C PRO A 58 -13.31 -16.18 -5.92
N LEU A 59 -12.47 -17.18 -5.66
CA LEU A 59 -11.10 -17.27 -6.20
C LEU A 59 -11.07 -17.25 -7.74
N ASP A 60 -11.98 -17.97 -8.37
CA ASP A 60 -12.13 -18.02 -9.84
C ASP A 60 -12.47 -16.64 -10.43
N ILE A 61 -13.30 -15.86 -9.72
CA ILE A 61 -13.63 -14.50 -10.12
C ILE A 61 -12.43 -13.57 -9.91
N LEU A 62 -11.69 -13.72 -8.81
CA LEU A 62 -10.47 -12.93 -8.58
C LEU A 62 -9.39 -13.23 -9.63
N GLU A 63 -9.16 -14.51 -9.94
CA GLU A 63 -8.25 -14.93 -11.00
C GLU A 63 -8.68 -14.31 -12.35
N GLY A 64 -9.98 -14.43 -12.69
CA GLY A 64 -10.55 -13.87 -13.90
C GLY A 64 -10.37 -12.35 -14.01
N GLN A 65 -10.51 -11.59 -12.91
CA GLN A 65 -10.27 -10.15 -12.89
C GLN A 65 -8.80 -9.82 -13.21
N ILE A 66 -7.85 -10.51 -12.56
CA ILE A 66 -6.41 -10.30 -12.79
C ILE A 66 -6.04 -10.67 -14.22
N GLU A 67 -6.51 -11.82 -14.70
CA GLU A 67 -6.28 -12.31 -16.07
C GLU A 67 -6.82 -11.33 -17.11
N ALA A 68 -8.06 -10.85 -16.95
CA ALA A 68 -8.69 -9.93 -17.89
C ALA A 68 -7.90 -8.61 -18.02
N VAL A 69 -7.39 -8.09 -16.90
CA VAL A 69 -6.57 -6.87 -16.93
C VAL A 69 -5.19 -7.13 -17.53
N LEU A 70 -4.49 -8.16 -17.06
CA LEU A 70 -3.09 -8.37 -17.46
C LEU A 70 -2.95 -8.86 -18.90
N SER A 71 -3.92 -9.64 -19.41
CA SER A 71 -3.87 -10.17 -20.80
C SER A 71 -4.20 -9.13 -21.87
N ASP A 72 -4.98 -8.11 -21.58
CA ASP A 72 -5.43 -7.08 -22.54
C ASP A 72 -4.80 -5.70 -22.25
N ILE A 73 -5.07 -5.15 -21.06
CA ILE A 73 -4.61 -3.82 -20.67
C ILE A 73 -3.12 -3.85 -20.34
N GLY A 74 -2.69 -4.86 -19.58
CA GLY A 74 -1.37 -4.98 -18.97
C GLY A 74 -1.21 -4.02 -17.77
N ALA A 75 -0.07 -4.14 -17.07
CA ALA A 75 0.31 -3.25 -15.99
C ALA A 75 1.81 -2.92 -16.05
N ASP A 76 2.16 -1.67 -15.78
CA ASP A 76 3.55 -1.21 -15.67
C ASP A 76 4.03 -1.30 -14.21
N ALA A 77 3.08 -1.32 -13.25
CA ALA A 77 3.27 -1.69 -11.84
C ALA A 77 2.00 -2.34 -11.27
N ILE A 78 2.16 -3.12 -10.22
CA ILE A 78 1.05 -3.67 -9.41
C ILE A 78 1.19 -3.18 -7.98
N LYS A 79 0.09 -2.67 -7.41
CA LYS A 79 -0.06 -2.43 -5.97
C LYS A 79 -0.88 -3.54 -5.37
N ILE A 80 -0.41 -4.15 -4.30
CA ILE A 80 -1.14 -5.15 -3.54
C ILE A 80 -1.48 -4.59 -2.16
N GLY A 81 -2.76 -4.68 -1.77
CA GLY A 81 -3.24 -4.29 -0.46
C GLY A 81 -3.78 -5.48 0.33
N MET A 82 -4.99 -5.36 0.91
CA MET A 82 -5.59 -6.37 1.75
C MET A 82 -5.85 -7.68 0.99
N LEU A 83 -5.23 -8.77 1.48
CA LEU A 83 -5.45 -10.15 1.07
C LEU A 83 -5.88 -10.94 2.32
N HIS A 84 -7.13 -11.32 2.42
CA HIS A 84 -7.75 -11.82 3.65
C HIS A 84 -7.36 -13.26 4.02
N SER A 85 -7.04 -14.12 3.05
CA SER A 85 -6.76 -15.55 3.28
C SER A 85 -5.50 -16.05 2.56
N ALA A 86 -4.99 -17.19 3.00
CA ALA A 86 -3.81 -17.84 2.41
C ALA A 86 -4.04 -18.23 0.94
N GLU A 87 -5.25 -18.67 0.59
CA GLU A 87 -5.60 -19.04 -0.78
C GLU A 87 -5.55 -17.82 -1.71
N VAL A 88 -6.04 -16.68 -1.26
CA VAL A 88 -5.96 -15.43 -2.02
C VAL A 88 -4.52 -14.99 -2.22
N VAL A 89 -3.68 -15.10 -1.17
CA VAL A 89 -2.24 -14.78 -1.28
C VAL A 89 -1.54 -15.69 -2.30
N ASN A 90 -1.81 -17.00 -2.25
CA ASN A 90 -1.25 -17.96 -3.20
C ASN A 90 -1.69 -17.67 -4.62
N LEU A 91 -2.97 -17.42 -4.85
CA LEU A 91 -3.49 -17.07 -6.18
C LEU A 91 -2.80 -15.81 -6.74
N VAL A 92 -2.68 -14.77 -5.93
CA VAL A 92 -2.01 -13.53 -6.37
C VAL A 92 -0.54 -13.80 -6.70
N ALA A 93 0.18 -14.58 -5.88
CA ALA A 93 1.56 -14.95 -6.15
C ALA A 93 1.70 -15.74 -7.47
N ASP A 94 0.84 -16.74 -7.71
CA ASP A 94 0.82 -17.51 -8.96
C ASP A 94 0.60 -16.61 -10.19
N MET A 95 -0.26 -15.60 -10.07
CA MET A 95 -0.53 -14.66 -11.15
C MET A 95 0.66 -13.70 -11.40
N LEU A 96 1.36 -13.26 -10.35
CA LEU A 96 2.58 -12.45 -10.49
C LEU A 96 3.68 -13.25 -11.22
N GLU A 97 3.88 -14.52 -10.86
CA GLU A 97 4.83 -15.42 -11.48
C GLU A 97 4.47 -15.68 -12.95
N LYS A 98 3.20 -15.99 -13.24
CA LYS A 98 2.67 -16.23 -14.60
C LYS A 98 2.94 -15.05 -15.53
N TYR A 99 2.68 -13.82 -15.08
CA TYR A 99 2.84 -12.60 -15.86
C TYR A 99 4.22 -11.94 -15.74
N ARG A 100 5.11 -12.47 -14.89
CA ARG A 100 6.48 -11.98 -14.66
C ARG A 100 6.53 -10.49 -14.35
N ILE A 101 5.64 -10.04 -13.48
CA ILE A 101 5.57 -8.63 -13.07
C ILE A 101 6.75 -8.31 -12.15
N ARG A 102 7.46 -7.21 -12.44
CA ARG A 102 8.64 -6.78 -11.67
C ARG A 102 8.34 -5.65 -10.69
N ASN A 103 7.53 -4.67 -11.11
CA ASN A 103 7.20 -3.52 -10.26
C ASN A 103 6.02 -3.85 -9.37
N VAL A 104 6.24 -4.63 -8.31
CA VAL A 104 5.23 -4.99 -7.31
C VAL A 104 5.47 -4.21 -6.04
N VAL A 105 4.47 -3.44 -5.61
CA VAL A 105 4.43 -2.74 -4.31
C VAL A 105 3.42 -3.43 -3.42
N LEU A 106 3.90 -4.08 -2.37
CA LEU A 106 3.08 -4.77 -1.39
C LEU A 106 2.90 -3.91 -0.13
N ASP A 107 1.67 -3.51 0.15
CA ASP A 107 1.27 -2.97 1.45
C ASP A 107 0.71 -4.13 2.28
N PRO A 108 1.45 -4.67 3.26
CA PRO A 108 1.07 -5.88 3.98
C PRO A 108 0.01 -5.59 5.04
N VAL A 109 -1.19 -5.20 4.59
CA VAL A 109 -2.29 -4.75 5.45
C VAL A 109 -2.78 -5.90 6.33
N MET A 110 -2.55 -5.79 7.63
CA MET A 110 -2.96 -6.80 8.62
C MET A 110 -4.12 -6.36 9.49
N VAL A 111 -4.21 -5.05 9.76
CA VAL A 111 -5.22 -4.46 10.64
C VAL A 111 -5.75 -3.17 10.02
N SER A 112 -7.05 -2.94 10.13
CA SER A 112 -7.66 -1.67 9.70
C SER A 112 -7.29 -0.52 10.64
N THR A 113 -7.47 0.72 10.19
CA THR A 113 -7.29 1.93 11.03
C THR A 113 -8.16 1.89 12.31
N SER A 114 -9.30 1.19 12.26
CA SER A 114 -10.18 0.99 13.42
C SER A 114 -9.77 -0.19 14.33
N GLY A 115 -8.64 -0.85 14.07
CA GLY A 115 -8.14 -1.98 14.87
C GLY A 115 -8.75 -3.34 14.50
N HIS A 116 -9.55 -3.43 13.45
CA HIS A 116 -10.13 -4.70 13.00
C HIS A 116 -9.08 -5.54 12.25
N ARG A 117 -8.92 -6.81 12.65
CA ARG A 117 -8.03 -7.73 11.95
C ARG A 117 -8.61 -8.06 10.58
N LEU A 118 -7.83 -7.86 9.54
CA LEU A 118 -8.23 -8.00 8.13
C LEU A 118 -7.63 -9.23 7.44
N ILE A 119 -6.75 -9.96 8.13
CA ILE A 119 -6.02 -11.09 7.59
C ILE A 119 -6.07 -12.28 8.54
N GLU A 120 -6.15 -13.48 8.02
CA GLU A 120 -6.01 -14.72 8.76
C GLU A 120 -4.55 -14.95 9.18
N LYS A 121 -4.34 -15.72 10.27
CA LYS A 121 -2.99 -15.93 10.80
C LYS A 121 -2.09 -16.69 9.80
N GLU A 122 -2.66 -17.67 9.17
CA GLU A 122 -2.02 -18.54 8.17
C GLU A 122 -1.59 -17.75 6.92
N ALA A 123 -2.34 -16.73 6.55
CA ALA A 123 -2.02 -15.89 5.41
C ALA A 123 -0.76 -15.03 5.62
N VAL A 124 -0.41 -14.69 6.88
CA VAL A 124 0.82 -13.93 7.18
C VAL A 124 2.06 -14.74 6.78
N GLU A 125 2.10 -16.03 7.11
CA GLU A 125 3.21 -16.93 6.73
C GLU A 125 3.33 -17.05 5.20
N VAL A 126 2.19 -17.15 4.50
CA VAL A 126 2.19 -17.24 3.04
C VAL A 126 2.65 -15.91 2.41
N ILE A 127 2.28 -14.75 2.99
CA ILE A 127 2.81 -13.45 2.55
C ILE A 127 4.33 -13.42 2.68
N GLN A 128 4.89 -13.86 3.83
CA GLN A 128 6.33 -13.87 4.06
C GLN A 128 7.07 -14.79 3.09
N THR A 129 6.52 -15.98 2.83
CA THR A 129 7.24 -17.03 2.08
C THR A 129 7.00 -16.95 0.56
N ARG A 130 5.87 -16.40 0.11
CA ARG A 130 5.52 -16.37 -1.31
C ARG A 130 5.46 -14.97 -1.91
N LEU A 131 4.85 -14.01 -1.20
CA LEU A 131 4.52 -12.74 -1.82
C LEU A 131 5.60 -11.67 -1.60
N ILE A 132 6.23 -11.63 -0.41
CA ILE A 132 7.36 -10.74 -0.14
C ILE A 132 8.49 -10.98 -1.15
N PRO A 133 8.95 -12.22 -1.43
CA PRO A 133 10.02 -12.47 -2.40
C PRO A 133 9.69 -12.06 -3.85
N LEU A 134 8.41 -11.91 -4.20
CA LEU A 134 7.95 -11.43 -5.51
C LEU A 134 7.77 -9.92 -5.56
N SER A 135 7.91 -9.23 -4.43
CA SER A 135 7.74 -7.79 -4.34
C SER A 135 9.05 -7.06 -4.63
N ARG A 136 8.97 -5.92 -5.32
CA ARG A 136 10.11 -4.99 -5.45
C ARG A 136 10.23 -4.08 -4.24
N VAL A 137 9.06 -3.72 -3.67
CA VAL A 137 8.95 -2.86 -2.48
C VAL A 137 7.86 -3.37 -1.56
N ILE A 138 8.11 -3.39 -0.26
CA ILE A 138 7.09 -3.56 0.76
C ILE A 138 6.96 -2.28 1.59
N THR A 139 5.74 -1.97 2.07
CA THR A 139 5.46 -0.72 2.77
C THR A 139 4.84 -0.94 4.16
N PRO A 140 5.48 -1.70 5.08
CA PRO A 140 4.91 -1.98 6.38
C PRO A 140 4.91 -0.74 7.29
N ASN A 141 3.89 -0.65 8.16
CA ASN A 141 3.94 0.19 9.35
C ASN A 141 4.67 -0.56 10.48
N ILE A 142 4.89 0.11 11.64
CA ILE A 142 5.61 -0.49 12.77
C ILE A 142 4.95 -1.78 13.26
N PRO A 143 3.63 -1.85 13.57
CA PRO A 143 2.99 -3.10 13.97
C PRO A 143 3.11 -4.22 12.94
N GLU A 144 3.00 -3.92 11.65
CA GLU A 144 3.18 -4.89 10.57
C GLU A 144 4.64 -5.38 10.49
N ALA A 145 5.60 -4.47 10.62
CA ALA A 145 7.01 -4.80 10.64
C ALA A 145 7.37 -5.69 11.86
N GLU A 146 6.83 -5.41 13.04
CA GLU A 146 7.00 -6.23 14.24
C GLU A 146 6.44 -7.65 14.04
N ILE A 147 5.27 -7.79 13.40
CA ILE A 147 4.69 -9.10 13.09
C ILE A 147 5.57 -9.85 12.09
N LEU A 148 6.05 -9.18 11.03
CA LEU A 148 6.86 -9.80 9.98
C LEU A 148 8.27 -10.18 10.45
N THR A 149 8.88 -9.39 11.34
CA THR A 149 10.24 -9.66 11.83
C THR A 149 10.27 -10.49 13.11
N GLY A 150 9.16 -10.52 13.86
CA GLY A 150 9.13 -11.05 15.23
C GLY A 150 9.92 -10.18 16.24
N GLN A 151 10.35 -8.98 15.87
CA GLN A 151 11.16 -8.08 16.67
C GLN A 151 10.35 -6.86 17.07
N ARG A 152 10.60 -6.34 18.28
CA ARG A 152 9.98 -5.10 18.74
C ARG A 152 10.72 -3.90 18.15
N ILE A 153 9.97 -2.90 17.68
CA ILE A 153 10.46 -1.65 17.14
C ILE A 153 9.98 -0.51 18.04
N GLY A 154 10.80 -0.13 19.01
CA GLY A 154 10.43 0.85 20.06
C GLY A 154 10.85 2.28 19.76
N SER A 155 11.79 2.49 18.85
CA SER A 155 12.38 3.79 18.59
C SER A 155 12.94 3.90 17.16
N GLU A 156 13.26 5.12 16.76
CA GLU A 156 13.88 5.39 15.44
C GLU A 156 15.22 4.63 15.24
N SER A 157 15.98 4.36 16.31
CA SER A 157 17.23 3.61 16.22
C SER A 157 17.07 2.16 15.75
N ASP A 158 15.87 1.61 15.85
CA ASP A 158 15.58 0.22 15.46
C ASP A 158 15.24 0.10 13.97
N PHE A 159 14.95 1.23 13.30
CA PHE A 159 14.36 1.24 11.95
C PHE A 159 15.30 0.69 10.88
N GLU A 160 16.57 1.06 10.91
CA GLU A 160 17.53 0.53 9.93
C GLU A 160 17.67 -0.99 10.04
N GLY A 161 17.81 -1.51 11.26
CA GLY A 161 17.88 -2.94 11.51
C GLY A 161 16.61 -3.69 11.08
N ALA A 162 15.43 -3.10 11.38
CA ALA A 162 14.15 -3.68 10.99
C ALA A 162 13.96 -3.68 9.47
N ALA A 163 14.29 -2.58 8.78
CA ALA A 163 14.20 -2.49 7.32
C ALA A 163 15.11 -3.50 6.63
N ARG A 164 16.37 -3.64 7.09
CA ARG A 164 17.30 -4.65 6.59
C ARG A 164 16.83 -6.07 6.85
N SER A 165 16.27 -6.35 8.03
CA SER A 165 15.69 -7.67 8.37
C SER A 165 14.51 -8.03 7.45
N LEU A 166 13.69 -7.05 7.08
CA LEU A 166 12.55 -7.22 6.18
C LEU A 166 12.93 -7.34 4.70
N SER A 167 14.17 -6.98 4.34
CA SER A 167 14.61 -6.89 2.95
C SER A 167 14.89 -8.23 2.29
N ASP A 168 14.62 -9.36 2.94
CA ASP A 168 14.90 -10.70 2.41
C ASP A 168 16.35 -10.79 1.90
N GLU A 169 17.32 -10.59 2.81
CA GLU A 169 18.75 -10.58 2.51
C GLU A 169 19.19 -9.50 1.49
N GLY A 170 18.51 -8.37 1.48
CA GLY A 170 18.86 -7.26 0.58
C GLY A 170 18.30 -7.41 -0.84
N ARG A 171 17.28 -8.24 -1.03
CA ARG A 171 16.63 -8.43 -2.34
C ARG A 171 15.44 -7.50 -2.56
N ILE A 172 14.82 -7.03 -1.48
CA ILE A 172 13.55 -6.28 -1.49
C ILE A 172 13.74 -4.95 -0.79
N SER A 173 13.26 -3.88 -1.41
CA SER A 173 13.27 -2.55 -0.81
C SER A 173 12.13 -2.41 0.20
N VAL A 174 12.36 -1.65 1.27
CA VAL A 174 11.43 -1.53 2.40
C VAL A 174 11.15 -0.07 2.71
N PHE A 175 9.88 0.32 2.63
CA PHE A 175 9.41 1.63 3.11
C PHE A 175 8.76 1.46 4.49
N LEU A 176 9.51 1.69 5.56
CA LEU A 176 9.04 1.57 6.94
C LEU A 176 8.37 2.86 7.40
N LYS A 177 7.05 2.78 7.71
CA LYS A 177 6.20 3.92 8.08
C LYS A 177 6.25 4.20 9.58
N ALA A 178 6.69 5.40 10.00
CA ALA A 178 6.85 5.81 11.40
C ALA A 178 5.58 6.34 12.08
N GLY A 179 4.46 6.40 11.39
CA GLY A 179 3.24 7.07 11.88
C GLY A 179 2.70 6.62 13.25
N HIS A 180 3.14 5.47 13.76
CA HIS A 180 2.75 4.90 15.06
C HIS A 180 3.66 5.31 16.22
N LEU A 181 4.83 5.92 15.98
CA LEU A 181 5.66 6.47 17.06
C LEU A 181 5.03 7.73 17.65
N GLU A 182 5.31 8.01 18.92
CA GLU A 182 4.91 9.24 19.57
C GLU A 182 5.83 10.41 19.19
N GLY A 183 5.34 11.65 19.28
CA GLY A 183 6.12 12.87 19.00
C GLY A 183 5.61 13.69 17.82
N GLU A 184 6.10 14.93 17.71
CA GLU A 184 5.75 15.88 16.65
C GLU A 184 6.54 15.65 15.35
N SER A 185 7.77 15.14 15.48
CA SER A 185 8.62 14.80 14.35
C SER A 185 8.51 13.32 14.02
N LEU A 186 8.25 13.01 12.77
CA LEU A 186 8.17 11.65 12.24
C LEU A 186 9.23 11.49 11.16
N VAL A 187 9.91 10.34 11.15
CA VAL A 187 10.86 10.01 10.09
C VAL A 187 10.53 8.63 9.56
N ASP A 188 9.97 8.57 8.35
CA ASP A 188 9.87 7.30 7.64
C ASP A 188 11.24 6.92 7.07
N TYR A 189 11.49 5.63 6.91
CA TYR A 189 12.75 5.11 6.38
C TYR A 189 12.49 4.31 5.12
N PHE A 190 13.24 4.60 4.09
CA PHE A 190 13.23 3.80 2.87
C PHE A 190 14.61 3.15 2.67
N TYR A 191 14.64 1.83 2.78
CA TYR A 191 15.79 1.02 2.40
C TYR A 191 15.66 0.62 0.94
N ASN A 192 16.60 1.07 0.13
CA ASN A 192 16.70 0.67 -1.27
C ASN A 192 17.69 -0.50 -1.39
N ALA A 193 17.15 -1.68 -1.70
CA ALA A 193 17.93 -2.90 -1.81
C ALA A 193 18.78 -2.97 -3.10
N GLU A 194 18.43 -2.18 -4.14
CA GLU A 194 19.17 -2.21 -5.42
C GLU A 194 20.52 -1.51 -5.33
N ASP A 195 20.69 -0.55 -4.43
CA ASP A 195 21.93 0.20 -4.23
C ASP A 195 22.47 0.21 -2.77
N ASP A 196 21.81 -0.60 -1.90
CA ASP A 196 22.11 -0.71 -0.45
C ASP A 196 22.13 0.65 0.27
N THR A 197 21.19 1.54 -0.09
CA THR A 197 21.09 2.87 0.53
C THR A 197 19.88 2.99 1.46
N MET A 198 20.04 3.85 2.50
CA MET A 198 18.96 4.20 3.42
C MET A 198 18.61 5.67 3.27
N VAL A 199 17.37 5.95 2.89
CA VAL A 199 16.83 7.30 2.74
C VAL A 199 15.94 7.62 3.94
N ARG A 200 16.23 8.71 4.64
CA ARG A 200 15.39 9.25 5.72
C ARG A 200 14.41 10.27 5.13
N LEU A 201 13.14 10.09 5.44
CA LEU A 201 12.03 10.90 4.92
C LEU A 201 11.32 11.60 6.09
N PRO A 202 11.87 12.74 6.56
CA PRO A 202 11.31 13.45 7.70
C PRO A 202 9.98 14.12 7.35
N SER A 203 9.09 14.18 8.32
CA SER A 203 7.81 14.90 8.25
C SER A 203 7.38 15.41 9.62
N ARG A 204 6.36 16.27 9.65
CA ARG A 204 5.72 16.68 10.90
C ARG A 204 4.40 15.95 11.06
N ARG A 205 4.07 15.62 12.29
CA ARG A 205 2.75 15.07 12.62
C ARG A 205 1.68 16.11 12.42
N ILE A 206 0.71 15.79 11.58
CA ILE A 206 -0.47 16.61 11.36
C ILE A 206 -1.54 16.14 12.33
N MET A 207 -2.01 17.07 13.19
CA MET A 207 -3.03 16.77 14.19
C MET A 207 -4.41 16.70 13.54
N THR A 208 -4.76 15.51 13.06
CA THR A 208 -6.05 15.24 12.41
C THR A 208 -6.54 13.85 12.72
N LYS A 209 -7.87 13.64 12.66
CA LYS A 209 -8.50 12.31 12.67
C LYS A 209 -8.63 11.73 11.25
N ASN A 210 -8.34 12.51 10.21
CA ASN A 210 -8.50 12.13 8.81
C ASN A 210 -7.26 11.37 8.30
N THR A 211 -7.05 10.19 8.85
CA THR A 211 -5.89 9.31 8.56
C THR A 211 -6.30 7.98 7.90
N HIS A 212 -7.61 7.80 7.65
CA HIS A 212 -8.09 6.57 7.01
C HIS A 212 -7.57 6.46 5.59
N GLY A 213 -6.94 5.32 5.28
CA GLY A 213 -6.37 5.01 3.97
C GLY A 213 -5.00 5.61 3.68
N THR A 214 -4.29 6.18 4.66
CA THR A 214 -2.94 6.74 4.46
C THR A 214 -1.96 5.70 3.93
N GLY A 215 -1.98 4.46 4.45
CA GLY A 215 -1.12 3.35 3.96
C GLY A 215 -1.43 3.00 2.51
N CYS A 216 -2.69 2.77 2.18
CA CYS A 216 -3.14 2.49 0.81
C CYS A 216 -2.73 3.61 -0.16
N THR A 217 -2.90 4.87 0.27
CA THR A 217 -2.55 6.04 -0.55
C THR A 217 -1.06 6.13 -0.82
N LEU A 218 -0.21 5.95 0.20
CA LEU A 218 1.26 5.97 0.06
C LEU A 218 1.75 4.86 -0.87
N SER A 219 1.32 3.61 -0.63
CA SER A 219 1.75 2.46 -1.44
C SER A 219 1.28 2.57 -2.89
N SER A 220 0.10 3.14 -3.13
CA SER A 220 -0.43 3.39 -4.47
C SER A 220 0.28 4.53 -5.19
N ALA A 221 0.63 5.60 -4.49
CA ALA A 221 1.47 6.67 -5.04
C ALA A 221 2.86 6.15 -5.40
N PHE A 222 3.44 5.27 -4.57
CA PHE A 222 4.71 4.61 -4.88
C PHE A 222 4.60 3.77 -6.16
N ALA A 223 3.56 2.93 -6.27
CA ALA A 223 3.33 2.12 -7.46
C ALA A 223 3.13 2.98 -8.73
N ALA A 224 2.44 4.12 -8.61
CA ALA A 224 2.26 5.07 -9.71
C ALA A 224 3.60 5.70 -10.14
N ALA A 225 4.47 6.06 -9.20
CA ALA A 225 5.81 6.57 -9.48
C ALA A 225 6.66 5.54 -10.23
N LEU A 226 6.67 4.28 -9.77
CA LEU A 226 7.36 3.18 -10.46
C LEU A 226 6.79 2.91 -11.86
N ALA A 227 5.46 2.97 -12.03
CA ALA A 227 4.82 2.79 -13.34
C ALA A 227 5.23 3.88 -14.34
N LYS A 228 5.56 5.09 -13.87
CA LYS A 228 6.10 6.19 -14.69
C LYS A 228 7.59 6.06 -14.97
N GLY A 229 8.26 5.07 -14.39
CA GLY A 229 9.70 4.82 -14.58
C GLY A 229 10.60 5.61 -13.62
N GLU A 230 10.07 6.10 -12.50
CA GLU A 230 10.91 6.73 -11.47
C GLU A 230 11.81 5.66 -10.80
N GLU A 231 13.05 6.03 -10.49
CA GLU A 231 13.95 5.21 -9.69
C GLU A 231 13.44 5.08 -8.24
N LEU A 232 13.82 4.02 -7.52
CA LEU A 232 13.27 3.68 -6.21
C LEU A 232 13.36 4.81 -5.19
N ASN A 233 14.52 5.48 -5.08
CA ASN A 233 14.69 6.58 -4.13
C ASN A 233 13.79 7.78 -4.48
N SER A 234 13.67 8.10 -5.77
CA SER A 234 12.79 9.17 -6.24
C SER A 234 11.31 8.82 -6.03
N ALA A 235 10.92 7.57 -6.30
CA ALA A 235 9.57 7.09 -6.08
C ALA A 235 9.18 7.14 -4.58
N ALA A 236 10.11 6.82 -3.68
CA ALA A 236 9.90 6.94 -2.23
C ALA A 236 9.63 8.40 -1.81
N VAL A 237 10.43 9.34 -2.32
CA VAL A 237 10.26 10.78 -2.05
C VAL A 237 8.93 11.28 -2.64
N SER A 238 8.62 10.93 -3.88
CA SER A 238 7.37 11.31 -4.55
C SER A 238 6.13 10.80 -3.81
N ALA A 239 6.14 9.53 -3.39
CA ALA A 239 5.04 8.93 -2.63
C ALA A 239 4.88 9.58 -1.24
N LYS A 240 5.99 9.88 -0.55
CA LYS A 240 5.97 10.57 0.75
C LYS A 240 5.41 11.99 0.61
N ALA A 241 5.87 12.74 -0.37
CA ALA A 241 5.38 14.10 -0.62
C ALA A 241 3.88 14.10 -0.95
N TYR A 242 3.42 13.16 -1.77
CA TYR A 242 2.02 13.04 -2.12
C TYR A 242 1.12 12.76 -0.91
N ILE A 243 1.46 11.75 -0.08
CA ILE A 243 0.64 11.43 1.09
C ILE A 243 0.64 12.56 2.12
N GLU A 244 1.76 13.25 2.33
CA GLU A 244 1.85 14.37 3.25
C GLU A 244 0.90 15.51 2.85
N GLN A 245 0.89 15.89 1.58
CA GLN A 245 -0.04 16.90 1.05
C GLN A 245 -1.51 16.43 1.12
N ALA A 246 -1.78 15.16 0.86
CA ALA A 246 -3.12 14.58 0.98
C ALA A 246 -3.64 14.62 2.43
N ILE A 247 -2.77 14.39 3.43
CA ILE A 247 -3.12 14.51 4.86
C ILE A 247 -3.34 15.97 5.23
N ILE A 248 -2.43 16.89 4.87
CA ILE A 248 -2.52 18.32 5.17
C ILE A 248 -3.84 18.88 4.62
N SER A 249 -4.10 18.68 3.35
CA SER A 249 -5.31 19.16 2.70
C SER A 249 -6.58 18.46 3.20
N GLY A 250 -6.49 17.18 3.58
CA GLY A 250 -7.61 16.43 4.13
C GLY A 250 -7.98 16.81 5.56
N ALA A 251 -7.06 17.44 6.31
CA ALA A 251 -7.25 17.75 7.73
C ALA A 251 -8.42 18.70 7.99
N GLU A 252 -8.74 19.59 7.06
CA GLU A 252 -9.80 20.58 7.20
C GLU A 252 -11.20 20.05 6.88
N TYR A 253 -11.32 18.86 6.28
CA TYR A 253 -12.61 18.29 5.90
C TYR A 253 -13.19 17.41 7.01
N GLN A 254 -14.51 17.39 7.07
CA GLN A 254 -15.26 16.46 7.91
C GLN A 254 -16.06 15.51 7.03
N ILE A 255 -15.69 14.23 7.05
CA ILE A 255 -16.40 13.15 6.36
C ILE A 255 -16.73 12.07 7.38
N GLY A 256 -18.03 11.91 7.65
CA GLY A 256 -18.51 10.98 8.67
C GLY A 256 -18.23 11.41 10.11
N GLY A 257 -18.48 10.50 11.06
CA GLY A 257 -18.31 10.73 12.50
C GLY A 257 -17.06 10.11 13.13
N GLY A 258 -16.31 9.32 12.36
CA GLY A 258 -15.12 8.60 12.81
C GLY A 258 -13.81 9.12 12.19
N HIS A 259 -12.93 8.17 11.82
CA HIS A 259 -11.69 8.49 11.10
C HIS A 259 -11.99 8.81 9.64
N GLY A 260 -11.87 10.09 9.28
CA GLY A 260 -12.07 10.55 7.91
C GLY A 260 -10.90 10.16 6.98
N PRO A 261 -11.13 10.17 5.65
CA PRO A 261 -10.09 9.92 4.66
C PRO A 261 -9.21 11.15 4.43
N VAL A 262 -8.07 10.92 3.79
CA VAL A 262 -7.21 11.97 3.24
C VAL A 262 -7.85 12.61 1.98
N ASN A 263 -7.40 13.79 1.58
CA ASN A 263 -7.80 14.41 0.31
C ASN A 263 -6.85 13.99 -0.82
N HIS A 264 -7.24 13.00 -1.62
CA HIS A 264 -6.43 12.50 -2.72
C HIS A 264 -6.26 13.51 -3.88
N PHE A 265 -7.18 14.45 -4.03
CA PHE A 265 -7.22 15.39 -5.15
C PHE A 265 -6.87 16.83 -4.73
N PHE A 266 -5.94 16.97 -3.78
CA PHE A 266 -5.55 18.28 -3.22
C PHE A 266 -4.99 19.26 -4.27
N ASP A 267 -4.46 18.77 -5.38
CA ASP A 267 -3.90 19.56 -6.47
C ASP A 267 -4.91 19.80 -7.62
N VAL A 268 -6.10 19.19 -7.53
CA VAL A 268 -7.17 19.42 -8.49
C VAL A 268 -8.00 20.62 -8.02
N ARG A 269 -7.81 21.76 -8.67
CA ARG A 269 -8.66 22.92 -8.43
C ARG A 269 -10.04 22.67 -9.02
N GLY A 270 -11.05 22.65 -8.16
CA GLY A 270 -12.46 22.67 -8.55
C GLY A 270 -12.88 24.04 -9.06
#